data_bea19fff2e4b572b6ab63b75d7c2bb7c
#
_entry.id   bea19fff2e4b572b6ab63b75d7c2bb7c
#
_cell.length_a   1.000
_cell.length_b   1.000
_cell.length_c   1.000
_cell.angle_alpha   90.00
_cell.angle_beta   90.00
_cell.angle_gamma   90.00
#
_symmetry.space_group_name_H-M   'P 1'
#
loop_
_entity.id
_entity.type
_entity.pdbx_description
1 polymer ?
#
loop_
_entity_poly.entity_id
_entity_poly.type
_entity_poly.pdbx_seq_one_letter_code
_entity_poly.pdbx_strand_id
1 'polypeptide(L)'
;MYHSRWKNSHEVAGFSYGERLYKNVIKINFEKYLTKEKLSYSQKVIRIYEKYYPEIVEEIKGFAAGQKSDFEKVFAFLAGMYVFTYDTQCSMVAVSNKNGIFFARNSDFLTKIEKLADSVLYKLDKGFHLLGIQQLW
;
A
#
# COMPACT_ATOMS: atom_id res chain seq x y z
N MET A 1 -14.48 -6.96 6.22
CA MET A 1 -13.78 -5.99 5.36
C MET A 1 -14.15 -4.60 5.84
N TYR A 2 -13.16 -3.74 6.05
CA TYR A 2 -13.41 -2.33 6.39
C TYR A 2 -13.70 -1.53 5.13
N HIS A 3 -14.38 -0.38 5.29
CA HIS A 3 -14.59 0.58 4.21
C HIS A 3 -13.99 1.91 4.64
N SER A 4 -12.85 2.25 4.07
CA SER A 4 -12.13 3.48 4.39
C SER A 4 -12.32 4.53 3.31
N ARG A 5 -12.28 5.78 3.76
CA ARG A 5 -12.33 6.94 2.86
C ARG A 5 -11.18 7.84 3.20
N TRP A 6 -10.22 7.91 2.31
CA TRP A 6 -9.05 8.76 2.45
C TRP A 6 -9.29 10.08 1.71
N LYS A 7 -8.98 11.17 2.39
CA LYS A 7 -9.13 12.55 1.91
C LYS A 7 -7.85 13.31 2.23
N ASN A 8 -7.73 14.52 1.71
CA ASN A 8 -6.59 15.43 1.85
C ASN A 8 -5.37 14.94 1.05
N SER A 9 -4.16 15.12 1.56
CA SER A 9 -2.94 14.72 0.87
C SER A 9 -2.70 13.20 0.95
N HIS A 10 -1.83 12.70 0.08
CA HIS A 10 -1.35 11.32 0.12
C HIS A 10 -0.66 10.99 1.45
N GLU A 11 0.14 11.92 1.99
CA GLU A 11 0.78 11.76 3.30
C GLU A 11 -0.25 11.54 4.42
N VAL A 12 -1.32 12.35 4.43
CA VAL A 12 -2.41 12.21 5.43
C VAL A 12 -3.15 10.89 5.27
N ALA A 13 -3.38 10.45 4.04
CA ALA A 13 -4.00 9.15 3.77
C ALA A 13 -3.13 8.00 4.29
N GLY A 14 -1.85 8.01 3.97
CA GLY A 14 -0.88 7.04 4.46
C GLY A 14 -0.79 7.02 5.98
N PHE A 15 -0.68 8.20 6.61
CA PHE A 15 -0.65 8.31 8.07
C PHE A 15 -1.90 7.72 8.71
N SER A 16 -3.07 8.08 8.21
CA SER A 16 -4.35 7.59 8.76
C SER A 16 -4.47 6.07 8.66
N TYR A 17 -4.00 5.49 7.56
CA TYR A 17 -3.98 4.03 7.40
C TYR A 17 -2.98 3.38 8.36
N GLY A 18 -1.75 3.86 8.41
CA GLY A 18 -0.71 3.35 9.31
C GLY A 18 -1.10 3.44 10.77
N GLU A 19 -1.64 4.60 11.20
CA GLU A 19 -2.11 4.82 12.56
C GLU A 19 -3.29 3.90 12.93
N ARG A 20 -4.23 3.70 12.02
CA ARG A 20 -5.35 2.79 12.23
C ARG A 20 -4.87 1.36 12.49
N LEU A 21 -3.95 0.87 11.67
CA LEU A 21 -3.36 -0.46 11.90
C LEU A 21 -2.64 -0.52 13.25
N TYR A 22 -1.84 0.50 13.57
CA TYR A 22 -1.10 0.57 14.82
C TYR A 22 -2.03 0.55 16.04
N LYS A 23 -3.12 1.33 16.03
CA LYS A 23 -4.13 1.37 17.10
C LYS A 23 -4.89 0.04 17.25
N ASN A 24 -5.05 -0.73 16.18
CA ASN A 24 -5.64 -2.07 16.21
C ASN A 24 -4.62 -3.17 16.50
N VAL A 25 -3.49 -2.81 17.12
CA VAL A 25 -2.43 -3.74 17.55
C VAL A 25 -1.73 -4.43 16.38
N ILE A 26 -1.87 -3.90 15.16
CA ILE A 26 -1.16 -4.39 13.98
C ILE A 26 0.10 -3.54 13.80
N LYS A 27 1.16 -3.93 14.52
CA LYS A 27 2.49 -3.34 14.41
C LYS A 27 3.32 -4.20 13.48
N ILE A 28 3.74 -3.62 12.36
CA ILE A 28 4.50 -4.36 11.36
C ILE A 28 5.98 -4.27 11.70
N ASN A 29 6.61 -5.40 11.94
CA ASN A 29 8.06 -5.46 12.09
C ASN A 29 8.71 -5.58 10.71
N PHE A 30 8.97 -4.44 10.08
CA PHE A 30 9.57 -4.38 8.76
C PHE A 30 10.99 -4.97 8.73
N GLU A 31 11.78 -4.81 9.79
CA GLU A 31 13.17 -5.30 9.87
C GLU A 31 13.27 -6.81 9.63
N LYS A 32 12.29 -7.56 10.10
CA LYS A 32 12.25 -9.02 9.91
C LYS A 32 12.26 -9.45 8.45
N TYR A 33 11.79 -8.58 7.56
CA TYR A 33 11.60 -8.88 6.13
C TYR A 33 12.62 -8.17 5.24
N LEU A 34 13.56 -7.41 5.84
CA LEU A 34 14.60 -6.71 5.10
C LEU A 34 15.83 -7.58 4.93
N THR A 35 16.38 -7.55 3.73
CA THR A 35 17.69 -8.11 3.40
C THR A 35 18.60 -6.98 2.90
N LYS A 36 19.91 -7.24 2.85
CA LYS A 36 20.89 -6.28 2.29
C LYS A 36 20.55 -5.91 0.85
N GLU A 37 20.08 -6.87 0.07
CA GLU A 37 19.67 -6.70 -1.32
C GLU A 37 18.47 -5.75 -1.44
N LYS A 38 17.43 -5.92 -0.61
CA LYS A 38 16.27 -5.04 -0.58
C LYS A 38 16.63 -3.60 -0.21
N LEU A 39 17.50 -3.43 0.78
CA LEU A 39 17.99 -2.11 1.18
C LEU A 39 18.82 -1.45 0.06
N SER A 40 19.73 -2.19 -0.55
CA SER A 40 20.52 -1.68 -1.68
C SER A 40 19.65 -1.34 -2.89
N TYR A 41 18.63 -2.15 -3.16
CA TYR A 41 17.66 -1.90 -4.22
C TYR A 41 16.86 -0.62 -3.95
N SER A 42 16.31 -0.48 -2.76
CA SER A 42 15.50 0.69 -2.39
C SER A 42 16.26 2.01 -2.51
N GLN A 43 17.55 2.04 -2.12
CA GLN A 43 18.42 3.21 -2.27
C GLN A 43 18.62 3.63 -3.73
N LYS A 44 18.59 2.67 -4.66
CA LYS A 44 18.70 2.96 -6.09
C LYS A 44 17.40 3.47 -6.70
N VAL A 45 16.28 2.90 -6.29
CA VAL A 45 14.98 3.19 -6.92
C VAL A 45 14.25 4.38 -6.29
N ILE A 46 14.59 4.79 -5.07
CA ILE A 46 13.89 5.90 -4.41
C ILE A 46 13.86 7.17 -5.27
N ARG A 47 14.95 7.52 -5.94
CA ARG A 47 15.02 8.69 -6.83
C ARG A 47 14.09 8.59 -8.02
N ILE A 48 13.83 7.36 -8.50
CA ILE A 48 12.90 7.11 -9.59
C ILE A 48 11.47 7.35 -9.09
N TYR A 49 11.15 6.84 -7.90
CA TYR A 49 9.85 7.07 -7.27
C TYR A 49 9.61 8.55 -6.97
N GLU A 50 10.60 9.25 -6.42
CA GLU A 50 10.50 10.70 -6.18
C GLU A 50 10.26 11.51 -7.46
N LYS A 51 10.82 11.07 -8.57
CA LYS A 51 10.67 11.75 -9.87
C LYS A 51 9.33 11.46 -10.55
N TYR A 52 8.86 10.21 -10.54
CA TYR A 52 7.73 9.78 -11.35
C TYR A 52 6.46 9.49 -10.55
N TYR A 53 6.61 9.24 -9.26
CA TYR A 53 5.53 8.85 -8.36
C TYR A 53 5.67 9.51 -6.97
N PRO A 54 5.87 10.86 -6.92
CA PRO A 54 6.11 11.56 -5.64
C PRO A 54 4.98 11.36 -4.64
N GLU A 55 3.74 11.25 -5.12
CA GLU A 55 2.55 11.03 -4.29
C GLU A 55 2.63 9.69 -3.54
N ILE A 56 3.15 8.64 -4.17
CA ILE A 56 3.35 7.34 -3.51
C ILE A 56 4.41 7.46 -2.41
N VAL A 57 5.48 8.22 -2.67
CA VAL A 57 6.52 8.46 -1.65
C VAL A 57 5.94 9.21 -0.45
N GLU A 58 5.11 10.23 -0.68
CA GLU A 58 4.40 10.96 0.38
C GLU A 58 3.51 10.01 1.20
N GLU A 59 2.75 9.15 0.53
CA GLU A 59 1.86 8.19 1.19
C GLU A 59 2.64 7.18 2.04
N ILE A 60 3.77 6.67 1.54
CA ILE A 60 4.65 5.77 2.30
C ILE A 60 5.27 6.48 3.51
N LYS A 61 5.66 7.76 3.39
CA LYS A 61 6.15 8.57 4.53
C LYS A 61 5.07 8.69 5.61
N GLY A 62 3.86 9.03 5.20
CA GLY A 62 2.71 9.09 6.10
C GLY A 62 2.47 7.76 6.79
N PHE A 63 2.43 6.67 6.03
CA PHE A 63 2.22 5.33 6.57
C PHE A 63 3.30 4.93 7.59
N ALA A 64 4.57 5.20 7.29
CA ALA A 64 5.68 4.94 8.20
C ALA A 64 5.50 5.70 9.52
N ALA A 65 5.15 7.00 9.44
CA ALA A 65 4.88 7.81 10.62
C ALA A 65 3.70 7.26 11.44
N GLY A 66 2.61 6.86 10.78
CA GLY A 66 1.43 6.25 11.43
C GLY A 66 1.75 4.93 12.12
N GLN A 67 2.65 4.13 11.56
CA GLN A 67 3.16 2.89 12.14
C GLN A 67 4.25 3.12 13.20
N LYS A 68 4.70 4.36 13.42
CA LYS A 68 5.87 4.72 14.25
C LYS A 68 7.12 3.97 13.83
N SER A 69 7.32 3.86 12.53
CA SER A 69 8.41 3.13 11.90
C SER A 69 9.28 4.07 11.06
N ASP A 70 10.49 3.63 10.75
CA ASP A 70 11.41 4.35 9.90
C ASP A 70 10.97 4.28 8.43
N PHE A 71 10.96 5.43 7.74
CA PHE A 71 10.55 5.52 6.35
C PHE A 71 11.39 4.66 5.41
N GLU A 72 12.73 4.66 5.58
CA GLU A 72 13.62 3.93 4.69
C GLU A 72 13.36 2.42 4.78
N LYS A 73 13.10 1.92 5.98
CA LYS A 73 12.76 0.51 6.21
C LYS A 73 11.42 0.14 5.59
N VAL A 74 10.41 0.99 5.77
CA VAL A 74 9.08 0.78 5.15
C VAL A 74 9.18 0.82 3.64
N PHE A 75 9.87 1.83 3.09
CA PHE A 75 10.06 1.95 1.65
C PHE A 75 10.83 0.74 1.08
N ALA A 76 11.90 0.30 1.74
CA ALA A 76 12.67 -0.87 1.28
C ALA A 76 11.85 -2.17 1.31
N PHE A 77 10.99 -2.34 2.31
CA PHE A 77 10.06 -3.47 2.37
C PHE A 77 9.11 -3.45 1.18
N LEU A 78 8.42 -2.32 0.97
CA LEU A 78 7.40 -2.19 -0.08
C LEU A 78 7.99 -2.26 -1.48
N ALA A 79 9.05 -1.49 -1.76
CA ALA A 79 9.70 -1.50 -3.07
C ALA A 79 10.33 -2.86 -3.43
N GLY A 80 10.79 -3.60 -2.41
CA GLY A 80 11.37 -4.94 -2.60
C GLY A 80 10.36 -6.09 -2.58
N MET A 81 9.12 -5.85 -2.20
CA MET A 81 8.15 -6.91 -1.95
C MET A 81 7.87 -7.76 -3.20
N TYR A 82 7.63 -7.11 -4.33
CA TYR A 82 7.33 -7.81 -5.59
C TYR A 82 8.56 -8.11 -6.46
N VAL A 83 9.71 -7.54 -6.14
CA VAL A 83 10.96 -7.77 -6.88
C VAL A 83 11.66 -9.04 -6.41
N PHE A 84 11.58 -9.33 -5.11
CA PHE A 84 12.30 -10.43 -4.48
C PHE A 84 11.41 -11.57 -3.98
N THR A 85 10.08 -11.47 -4.14
CA THR A 85 9.14 -12.49 -3.66
C THR A 85 8.04 -12.70 -4.70
N TYR A 86 8.11 -13.77 -5.46
CA TYR A 86 7.25 -13.98 -6.65
C TYR A 86 6.11 -14.98 -6.48
N ASP A 87 5.83 -15.47 -5.28
CA ASP A 87 4.91 -16.61 -5.08
C ASP A 87 3.42 -16.22 -4.93
N THR A 88 3.05 -14.98 -5.21
CA THR A 88 1.66 -14.55 -5.08
C THR A 88 1.09 -14.14 -6.43
N GLN A 89 -0.04 -14.75 -6.79
CA GLN A 89 -0.77 -14.44 -8.01
C GLN A 89 -2.11 -13.79 -7.67
N CYS A 90 -2.59 -12.94 -8.53
CA CYS A 90 -3.91 -12.34 -8.42
C CYS A 90 -4.60 -12.46 -9.76
N SER A 91 -5.89 -12.70 -9.74
CA SER A 91 -6.73 -12.62 -10.91
C SER A 91 -7.74 -11.49 -10.78
N MET A 92 -8.05 -10.83 -11.88
CA MET A 92 -9.04 -9.77 -11.89
C MET A 92 -9.86 -9.81 -13.18
N VAL A 93 -11.09 -9.36 -13.08
CA VAL A 93 -11.99 -9.19 -14.21
C VAL A 93 -12.68 -7.84 -14.13
N ALA A 94 -12.77 -7.15 -15.26
CA ALA A 94 -13.58 -5.95 -15.43
C ALA A 94 -14.57 -6.17 -16.57
N VAL A 95 -15.83 -5.87 -16.31
CA VAL A 95 -16.92 -6.01 -17.29
C VAL A 95 -17.68 -4.69 -17.37
N SER A 96 -17.88 -4.21 -18.58
CA SER A 96 -18.76 -3.05 -18.86
C SER A 96 -19.94 -3.50 -19.71
N ASN A 97 -21.15 -3.21 -19.26
CA ASN A 97 -22.38 -3.52 -19.98
C ASN A 97 -23.46 -2.45 -19.68
N LYS A 98 -24.66 -2.64 -20.22
CA LYS A 98 -25.81 -1.71 -20.04
C LYS A 98 -26.22 -1.49 -18.57
N ASN A 99 -25.85 -2.39 -17.66
CA ASN A 99 -26.17 -2.30 -16.24
C ASN A 99 -25.07 -1.60 -15.42
N GLY A 100 -23.92 -1.30 -16.03
CA GLY A 100 -22.81 -0.60 -15.37
C GLY A 100 -21.44 -1.23 -15.62
N ILE A 101 -20.47 -0.76 -14.85
CA ILE A 101 -19.11 -1.27 -14.83
C ILE A 101 -18.94 -2.09 -13.56
N PHE A 102 -18.53 -3.33 -13.72
CA PHE A 102 -18.27 -4.27 -12.63
C PHE A 102 -16.79 -4.63 -12.61
N PHE A 103 -16.21 -4.63 -11.43
CA PHE A 103 -14.84 -5.04 -11.20
C PHE A 103 -14.79 -6.06 -10.08
N ALA A 104 -14.13 -7.18 -10.32
CA ALA A 104 -13.88 -8.20 -9.30
C ALA A 104 -12.41 -8.58 -9.30
N ARG A 105 -11.87 -8.84 -8.13
CA ARG A 105 -10.49 -9.28 -7.92
C ARG A 105 -10.45 -10.45 -6.95
N ASN A 106 -9.69 -11.48 -7.30
CA ASN A 106 -9.22 -12.49 -6.37
C ASN A 106 -7.77 -12.17 -5.99
N SER A 107 -7.47 -12.20 -4.70
CA SER A 107 -6.12 -12.01 -4.18
C SER A 107 -5.63 -13.30 -3.58
N ASP A 108 -4.71 -13.95 -4.28
CA ASP A 108 -4.05 -15.17 -3.80
C ASP A 108 -2.89 -14.76 -2.89
N PHE A 109 -3.24 -14.38 -1.67
CA PHE A 109 -2.30 -13.87 -0.68
C PHE A 109 -2.35 -14.72 0.60
N LEU A 110 -1.37 -14.53 1.48
CA LEU A 110 -1.31 -15.21 2.76
C LEU A 110 -2.59 -14.91 3.56
N THR A 111 -3.31 -15.94 3.97
CA THR A 111 -4.54 -15.83 4.79
C THR A 111 -4.33 -15.03 6.08
N LYS A 112 -3.10 -15.02 6.60
CA LYS A 112 -2.72 -14.24 7.79
C LYS A 112 -2.91 -12.73 7.63
N ILE A 113 -2.89 -12.21 6.39
CA ILE A 113 -3.07 -10.78 6.10
C ILE A 113 -4.46 -10.43 5.58
N GLU A 114 -5.38 -11.39 5.51
CA GLU A 114 -6.78 -11.15 5.13
C GLU A 114 -7.44 -10.06 5.98
N LYS A 115 -7.09 -10.01 7.27
CA LYS A 115 -7.58 -8.96 8.19
C LYS A 115 -7.14 -7.55 7.85
N LEU A 116 -6.14 -7.40 7.00
CA LEU A 116 -5.64 -6.11 6.50
C LEU A 116 -6.38 -5.65 5.24
N ALA A 117 -7.24 -6.51 4.68
CA ALA A 117 -8.01 -6.15 3.50
C ALA A 117 -9.02 -5.05 3.82
N ASP A 118 -8.95 -3.97 3.06
CA ASP A 118 -9.80 -2.81 3.18
C ASP A 118 -10.33 -2.38 1.81
N SER A 119 -11.62 -2.08 1.75
CA SER A 119 -12.20 -1.42 0.59
C SER A 119 -12.01 0.08 0.77
N VAL A 120 -11.29 0.71 -0.12
CA VAL A 120 -10.89 2.10 0.03
C VAL A 120 -11.43 2.99 -1.07
N LEU A 121 -11.90 4.15 -0.69
CA LEU A 121 -12.19 5.26 -1.58
C LEU A 121 -11.16 6.35 -1.34
N TYR A 122 -10.30 6.57 -2.32
CA TYR A 122 -9.37 7.69 -2.35
C TYR A 122 -10.05 8.89 -3.01
N LYS A 123 -10.18 9.96 -2.27
CA LYS A 123 -10.60 11.28 -2.76
C LYS A 123 -9.60 12.32 -2.28
N LEU A 124 -8.40 12.24 -2.81
CA LEU A 124 -7.28 13.07 -2.40
C LEU A 124 -7.27 14.40 -3.15
N ASP A 125 -6.48 15.35 -2.65
CA ASP A 125 -6.40 16.73 -3.17
C ASP A 125 -5.75 16.77 -4.56
N LYS A 126 -4.91 15.77 -4.88
CA LYS A 126 -4.25 15.61 -6.17
C LYS A 126 -4.47 14.21 -6.73
N GLY A 127 -4.43 14.10 -8.05
CA GLY A 127 -4.59 12.83 -8.75
C GLY A 127 -6.04 12.43 -9.02
N PHE A 128 -6.26 11.17 -9.35
CA PHE A 128 -7.57 10.62 -9.65
C PHE A 128 -8.26 10.11 -8.39
N HIS A 129 -9.59 10.18 -8.38
CA HIS A 129 -10.36 9.47 -7.35
C HIS A 129 -10.33 7.97 -7.67
N LEU A 130 -9.97 7.17 -6.69
CA LEU A 130 -9.82 5.73 -6.85
C LEU A 130 -10.73 4.98 -5.90
N LEU A 131 -11.35 3.93 -6.40
CA LEU A 131 -11.99 2.90 -5.59
C LEU A 131 -11.18 1.61 -5.75
N GLY A 132 -10.78 1.03 -4.65
CA GLY A 132 -9.94 -0.16 -4.70
C GLY A 132 -10.02 -1.01 -3.45
N ILE A 133 -9.29 -2.10 -3.47
CA ILE A 133 -9.04 -2.94 -2.30
C ILE A 133 -7.57 -2.77 -1.93
N GLN A 134 -7.33 -2.33 -0.72
CA GLN A 134 -6.00 -2.17 -0.15
C GLN A 134 -5.71 -3.35 0.77
N GLN A 135 -4.57 -3.98 0.58
CA GLN A 135 -4.01 -5.02 1.44
C GLN A 135 -2.54 -4.72 1.62
N LEU A 136 -2.18 -3.82 2.54
CA LEU A 136 -0.77 -3.44 2.69
C LEU A 136 -0.12 -3.07 1.35
N TRP A 137 -0.73 -2.22 0.57
CA TRP A 137 -0.31 -1.76 -0.78
C TRP A 137 -0.49 -2.75 -1.91
#